data_71dfbbb7fb7b98b6cf6791630c819165
#
_entry.id   71dfbbb7fb7b98b6cf6791630c819165
#
_cell.length_a   1.000
_cell.length_b   1.000
_cell.length_c   1.000
_cell.angle_alpha   90.00
_cell.angle_beta   90.00
_cell.angle_gamma   90.00
#
_symmetry.space_group_name_H-M   'P 1'
#
loop_
_entity.id
_entity.type
_entity.pdbx_description
1 polymer ?
#
loop_
_entity_poly.entity_id
_entity_poly.type
_entity_poly.pdbx_seq_one_letter_code
_entity_poly.pdbx_strand_id
1 'polypeptide(L)'
;MLKYFDVESSKIACWINSDNFGVHEQSFVFVHGSGGDHSAWSHQYAALHKQYNVVAIDLPGHGSSEGNGEGDIGSYCIWVKKLLNILQLNNTILIGHSLGAAISLQFAINYPQAIQGIVTVGGGIKMPVNPSIFEFLKTNPDESIELICKFSVAKENREKFMVPLVKSLAQTRIDVLQGDLSACDKFDISQEMSKISLKALIICGAEDKMTPPEFSRQISENISGAKLCLIEGAGHMVMMERPREFNQALTNFALSISQTV
;
A
#
# COMPACT_ATOMS: atom_id res chain seq x y z
N MET A 1 16.13 -2.77 8.99
CA MET A 1 16.86 -3.89 8.35
C MET A 1 15.87 -4.83 7.67
N LEU A 2 16.30 -5.49 6.58
CA LEU A 2 15.49 -6.52 5.93
C LEU A 2 15.57 -7.83 6.73
N LYS A 3 14.43 -8.45 6.99
CA LYS A 3 14.29 -9.78 7.62
C LYS A 3 13.33 -10.65 6.81
N TYR A 4 13.50 -11.97 6.95
CA TYR A 4 12.70 -12.97 6.26
C TYR A 4 11.89 -13.77 7.28
N PHE A 5 10.63 -13.99 6.97
CA PHE A 5 9.69 -14.76 7.78
C PHE A 5 9.17 -15.95 6.96
N ASP A 6 9.19 -17.12 7.54
CA ASP A 6 8.64 -18.32 6.90
C ASP A 6 7.11 -18.26 7.03
N VAL A 7 6.45 -18.02 5.92
CA VAL A 7 4.98 -18.01 5.80
C VAL A 7 4.60 -19.17 4.90
N GLU A 8 4.04 -20.24 5.50
CA GLU A 8 3.83 -21.53 4.81
C GLU A 8 5.13 -22.08 4.21
N SER A 9 5.20 -22.19 2.88
CA SER A 9 6.36 -22.72 2.16
C SER A 9 7.24 -21.65 1.52
N SER A 10 6.98 -20.36 1.82
CA SER A 10 7.67 -19.24 1.19
C SER A 10 8.28 -18.28 2.22
N LYS A 11 9.43 -17.73 1.89
CA LYS A 11 10.08 -16.68 2.69
C LYS A 11 9.56 -15.31 2.26
N ILE A 12 8.93 -14.63 3.18
CA ILE A 12 8.42 -13.27 2.98
C ILE A 12 9.39 -12.28 3.61
N ALA A 13 9.91 -11.38 2.79
CA ALA A 13 10.82 -10.33 3.21
C ALA A 13 10.04 -9.13 3.77
N CYS A 14 10.53 -8.56 4.86
CA CYS A 14 10.01 -7.33 5.43
C CYS A 14 11.16 -6.46 5.89
N TRP A 15 11.08 -5.18 5.60
CA TRP A 15 11.89 -4.21 6.33
C TRP A 15 11.27 -3.98 7.72
N ILE A 16 12.08 -4.09 8.77
CA ILE A 16 11.66 -3.83 10.16
C ILE A 16 12.69 -2.95 10.89
N ASN A 17 12.28 -2.31 12.00
CA ASN A 17 13.28 -1.62 12.85
C ASN A 17 14.30 -2.65 13.39
N SER A 18 15.58 -2.26 13.50
CA SER A 18 16.65 -3.15 13.97
C SER A 18 16.70 -3.28 15.49
N ASP A 19 16.62 -2.16 16.20
CA ASP A 19 17.09 -2.10 17.60
C ASP A 19 15.95 -2.14 18.63
N ASN A 20 14.72 -1.85 18.21
CA ASN A 20 13.57 -1.72 19.12
C ASN A 20 12.26 -2.26 18.51
N PHE A 21 12.34 -3.28 17.63
CA PHE A 21 11.15 -3.91 17.07
C PHE A 21 10.36 -4.67 18.15
N GLY A 22 9.05 -4.43 18.22
CA GLY A 22 8.16 -5.01 19.22
C GLY A 22 8.12 -4.28 20.56
N VAL A 23 8.94 -3.22 20.76
CA VAL A 23 8.99 -2.45 22.01
C VAL A 23 7.91 -1.36 22.07
N HIS A 24 7.53 -0.82 20.92
CA HIS A 24 6.54 0.26 20.86
C HIS A 24 5.11 -0.30 20.98
N GLU A 25 4.23 0.48 21.60
CA GLU A 25 2.83 0.10 21.77
C GLU A 25 2.07 0.03 20.44
N GLN A 26 2.45 0.87 19.47
CA GLN A 26 1.74 1.00 18.20
C GLN A 26 2.62 0.57 17.03
N SER A 27 1.99 -0.08 16.06
CA SER A 27 2.67 -0.67 14.91
C SER A 27 2.10 -0.14 13.59
N PHE A 28 3.00 0.21 12.66
CA PHE A 28 2.67 0.51 11.27
C PHE A 28 3.11 -0.64 10.37
N VAL A 29 2.18 -1.16 9.62
CA VAL A 29 2.43 -2.21 8.61
C VAL A 29 2.09 -1.67 7.24
N PHE A 30 3.10 -1.55 6.40
CA PHE A 30 3.02 -0.95 5.07
C PHE A 30 2.98 -2.03 3.99
N VAL A 31 2.02 -1.89 3.08
CA VAL A 31 1.82 -2.76 1.91
C VAL A 31 1.95 -1.91 0.64
N HIS A 32 2.89 -2.26 -0.22
CA HIS A 32 3.17 -1.54 -1.46
C HIS A 32 2.07 -1.70 -2.53
N GLY A 33 2.15 -0.92 -3.60
CA GLY A 33 1.32 -1.02 -4.80
C GLY A 33 1.84 -2.06 -5.79
N SER A 34 1.12 -2.24 -6.90
CA SER A 34 1.45 -3.19 -7.97
C SER A 34 2.89 -3.05 -8.43
N GLY A 35 3.60 -4.18 -8.49
CA GLY A 35 5.00 -4.26 -8.88
C GLY A 35 5.99 -3.56 -7.96
N GLY A 36 5.56 -3.05 -6.81
CA GLY A 36 6.42 -2.38 -5.83
C GLY A 36 7.13 -3.34 -4.88
N ASP A 37 7.81 -2.76 -3.89
CA ASP A 37 8.45 -3.45 -2.78
C ASP A 37 8.51 -2.55 -1.53
N HIS A 38 9.12 -3.03 -0.44
CA HIS A 38 9.27 -2.26 0.81
C HIS A 38 9.96 -0.90 0.62
N SER A 39 10.80 -0.72 -0.41
CA SER A 39 11.56 0.52 -0.61
C SER A 39 10.67 1.72 -0.95
N ALA A 40 9.46 1.49 -1.46
CA ALA A 40 8.45 2.53 -1.67
C ALA A 40 8.14 3.31 -0.38
N TRP A 41 8.39 2.72 0.77
CA TRP A 41 8.14 3.26 2.10
C TRP A 41 9.40 3.77 2.83
N SER A 42 10.51 3.96 2.08
CA SER A 42 11.81 4.33 2.64
C SER A 42 11.78 5.63 3.47
N HIS A 43 11.03 6.63 3.05
CA HIS A 43 10.85 7.87 3.80
C HIS A 43 10.03 7.70 5.08
N GLN A 44 9.09 6.76 5.08
CA GLN A 44 8.21 6.47 6.22
C GLN A 44 8.97 5.71 7.29
N TYR A 45 9.61 4.60 6.94
CA TYR A 45 10.35 3.86 7.95
C TYR A 45 11.59 4.60 8.46
N ALA A 46 12.24 5.42 7.65
CA ALA A 46 13.33 6.28 8.11
C ALA A 46 12.88 7.32 9.15
N ALA A 47 11.65 7.85 9.00
CA ALA A 47 11.13 8.87 9.90
C ALA A 47 10.47 8.29 11.17
N LEU A 48 9.82 7.12 11.07
CA LEU A 48 8.87 6.63 12.07
C LEU A 48 9.44 5.54 12.98
N HIS A 49 10.53 4.86 12.59
CA HIS A 49 11.08 3.69 13.31
C HIS A 49 11.52 3.93 14.75
N LYS A 50 11.71 5.18 15.16
CA LYS A 50 12.10 5.52 16.55
C LYS A 50 10.91 5.60 17.51
N GLN A 51 9.69 5.71 16.98
CA GLN A 51 8.47 5.95 17.76
C GLN A 51 7.44 4.83 17.61
N TYR A 52 7.56 4.03 16.57
CA TYR A 52 6.62 2.97 16.21
C TYR A 52 7.35 1.69 15.86
N ASN A 53 6.69 0.55 16.01
CA ASN A 53 7.12 -0.66 15.31
C ASN A 53 6.76 -0.48 13.84
N VAL A 54 7.72 -0.59 12.95
CA VAL A 54 7.52 -0.38 11.52
C VAL A 54 7.84 -1.66 10.78
N VAL A 55 6.90 -2.09 9.95
CA VAL A 55 7.05 -3.19 9.00
C VAL A 55 6.69 -2.68 7.62
N ALA A 56 7.56 -2.85 6.64
CA ALA A 56 7.22 -2.69 5.22
C ALA A 56 7.42 -4.03 4.53
N ILE A 57 6.33 -4.57 4.01
CA ILE A 57 6.26 -5.93 3.45
C ILE A 57 6.68 -5.91 1.98
N ASP A 58 7.46 -6.91 1.56
CA ASP A 58 7.47 -7.33 0.17
C ASP A 58 6.40 -8.43 0.01
N LEU A 59 5.36 -8.18 -0.77
CA LEU A 59 4.32 -9.18 -1.05
C LEU A 59 4.91 -10.40 -1.75
N PRO A 60 4.26 -11.58 -1.73
CA PRO A 60 4.74 -12.75 -2.46
C PRO A 60 5.07 -12.44 -3.91
N GLY A 61 6.25 -12.85 -4.37
CA GLY A 61 6.74 -12.60 -5.73
C GLY A 61 7.32 -11.22 -5.99
N HIS A 62 7.36 -10.35 -4.96
CA HIS A 62 7.88 -8.98 -5.05
C HIS A 62 9.16 -8.78 -4.25
N GLY A 63 9.97 -7.81 -4.67
CA GLY A 63 11.18 -7.42 -3.96
C GLY A 63 12.08 -8.59 -3.64
N SER A 64 12.30 -8.84 -2.35
CA SER A 64 13.12 -9.95 -1.84
C SER A 64 12.29 -11.15 -1.36
N SER A 65 10.96 -11.13 -1.52
CA SER A 65 10.08 -12.24 -1.17
C SER A 65 10.05 -13.33 -2.22
N GLU A 66 9.94 -14.56 -1.76
CA GLU A 66 9.67 -15.73 -2.62
C GLU A 66 8.20 -15.73 -3.10
N GLY A 67 7.87 -16.64 -4.03
CA GLY A 67 6.51 -16.81 -4.55
C GLY A 67 6.30 -16.26 -5.95
N ASN A 68 5.04 -16.25 -6.39
CA ASN A 68 4.68 -15.90 -7.76
C ASN A 68 3.71 -14.71 -7.88
N GLY A 69 3.46 -14.00 -6.76
CA GLY A 69 2.38 -13.02 -6.70
C GLY A 69 1.01 -13.69 -6.65
N GLU A 70 -0.03 -12.88 -6.65
CA GLU A 70 -1.43 -13.33 -6.61
C GLU A 70 -2.23 -12.62 -7.70
N GLY A 71 -3.38 -13.21 -8.07
CA GLY A 71 -4.28 -12.64 -9.09
C GLY A 71 -5.60 -12.12 -8.53
N ASP A 72 -5.72 -12.02 -7.20
CA ASP A 72 -6.87 -11.47 -6.48
C ASP A 72 -6.48 -10.88 -5.12
N ILE A 73 -7.26 -9.90 -4.66
CA ILE A 73 -7.00 -9.17 -3.41
C ILE A 73 -7.20 -10.05 -2.17
N GLY A 74 -8.15 -10.98 -2.21
CA GLY A 74 -8.43 -11.89 -1.09
C GLY A 74 -7.23 -12.77 -0.75
N SER A 75 -6.54 -13.31 -1.77
CA SER A 75 -5.33 -14.11 -1.60
C SER A 75 -4.20 -13.29 -0.97
N TYR A 76 -3.97 -12.06 -1.42
CA TYR A 76 -3.02 -11.15 -0.75
C TYR A 76 -3.39 -10.87 0.71
N CYS A 77 -4.67 -10.68 1.03
CA CYS A 77 -5.13 -10.51 2.42
C CYS A 77 -4.77 -11.70 3.30
N ILE A 78 -4.85 -12.93 2.77
CA ILE A 78 -4.47 -14.16 3.51
C ILE A 78 -2.98 -14.12 3.86
N TRP A 79 -2.12 -13.74 2.91
CA TRP A 79 -0.67 -13.58 3.15
C TRP A 79 -0.37 -12.54 4.24
N VAL A 80 -0.99 -11.36 4.14
CA VAL A 80 -0.85 -10.30 5.15
C VAL A 80 -1.32 -10.80 6.52
N LYS A 81 -2.47 -11.52 6.58
CA LYS A 81 -3.00 -12.07 7.85
C LYS A 81 -2.05 -13.07 8.48
N LYS A 82 -1.49 -14.00 7.70
CA LYS A 82 -0.52 -14.99 8.19
C LYS A 82 0.73 -14.30 8.72
N LEU A 83 1.25 -13.33 7.99
CA LEU A 83 2.43 -12.56 8.42
C LEU A 83 2.16 -11.78 9.71
N LEU A 84 1.01 -11.11 9.86
CA LEU A 84 0.65 -10.41 11.10
C LEU A 84 0.57 -11.37 12.29
N ASN A 85 0.08 -12.59 12.09
CA ASN A 85 0.05 -13.62 13.13
C ASN A 85 1.47 -14.05 13.57
N ILE A 86 2.44 -14.10 12.64
CA ILE A 86 3.85 -14.42 12.96
C ILE A 86 4.52 -13.26 13.68
N LEU A 87 4.27 -12.03 13.24
CA LEU A 87 4.87 -10.83 13.81
C LEU A 87 4.34 -10.50 15.22
N GLN A 88 3.14 -10.94 15.57
CA GLN A 88 2.49 -10.73 16.89
C GLN A 88 2.51 -9.27 17.34
N LEU A 89 2.31 -8.34 16.41
CA LEU A 89 2.32 -6.90 16.69
C LEU A 89 1.01 -6.46 17.35
N ASN A 90 1.16 -5.58 18.34
CA ASN A 90 0.02 -4.93 19.00
C ASN A 90 -0.37 -3.64 18.24
N ASN A 91 -1.63 -3.24 18.41
CA ASN A 91 -2.14 -1.94 17.98
C ASN A 91 -1.74 -1.59 16.53
N THR A 92 -1.95 -2.56 15.62
CA THR A 92 -1.50 -2.44 14.24
C THR A 92 -2.41 -1.52 13.43
N ILE A 93 -1.80 -0.56 12.74
CA ILE A 93 -2.41 0.22 11.67
C ILE A 93 -1.87 -0.34 10.35
N LEU A 94 -2.77 -0.79 9.48
CA LEU A 94 -2.43 -1.33 8.16
C LEU A 94 -2.49 -0.21 7.12
N ILE A 95 -1.37 0.06 6.46
CA ILE A 95 -1.23 1.13 5.47
C ILE A 95 -0.97 0.50 4.11
N GLY A 96 -1.84 0.75 3.16
CA GLY A 96 -1.68 0.22 1.81
C GLY A 96 -1.71 1.29 0.73
N HIS A 97 -0.82 1.14 -0.26
CA HIS A 97 -0.77 1.99 -1.44
C HIS A 97 -1.32 1.25 -2.66
N SER A 98 -2.20 1.87 -3.44
CA SER A 98 -2.71 1.33 -4.71
C SER A 98 -3.28 -0.09 -4.52
N LEU A 99 -2.68 -1.15 -5.08
CA LEU A 99 -2.99 -2.55 -4.77
C LEU A 99 -3.08 -2.78 -3.24
N GLY A 100 -2.09 -2.26 -2.49
CA GLY A 100 -2.08 -2.33 -1.04
C GLY A 100 -3.25 -1.61 -0.38
N ALA A 101 -3.80 -0.56 -0.99
CA ALA A 101 -5.01 0.11 -0.50
C ALA A 101 -6.24 -0.79 -0.63
N ALA A 102 -6.39 -1.50 -1.76
CA ALA A 102 -7.43 -2.52 -1.93
C ALA A 102 -7.26 -3.66 -0.91
N ILE A 103 -6.02 -4.11 -0.69
CA ILE A 103 -5.71 -5.11 0.35
C ILE A 103 -6.13 -4.60 1.73
N SER A 104 -5.81 -3.36 2.09
CA SER A 104 -6.16 -2.79 3.40
C SER A 104 -7.67 -2.69 3.61
N LEU A 105 -8.42 -2.28 2.59
CA LEU A 105 -9.89 -2.23 2.63
C LEU A 105 -10.51 -3.62 2.79
N GLN A 106 -10.09 -4.58 1.95
CA GLN A 106 -10.57 -5.96 2.03
C GLN A 106 -10.19 -6.62 3.36
N PHE A 107 -9.00 -6.31 3.86
CA PHE A 107 -8.52 -6.81 5.15
C PHE A 107 -9.39 -6.29 6.31
N ALA A 108 -9.77 -5.01 6.28
CA ALA A 108 -10.65 -4.42 7.28
C ALA A 108 -12.07 -5.06 7.29
N ILE A 109 -12.53 -5.55 6.15
CA ILE A 109 -13.78 -6.30 6.03
C ILE A 109 -13.63 -7.70 6.59
N ASN A 110 -12.57 -8.42 6.21
CA ASN A 110 -12.40 -9.84 6.50
C ASN A 110 -11.84 -10.10 7.91
N TYR A 111 -10.98 -9.22 8.42
CA TYR A 111 -10.21 -9.42 9.66
C TYR A 111 -10.16 -8.16 10.54
N PRO A 112 -11.31 -7.52 10.85
CA PRO A 112 -11.34 -6.24 11.58
C PRO A 112 -10.72 -6.33 12.97
N GLN A 113 -10.72 -7.50 13.61
CA GLN A 113 -10.16 -7.71 14.94
C GLN A 113 -8.61 -7.81 14.96
N ALA A 114 -7.97 -7.92 13.79
CA ALA A 114 -6.52 -8.08 13.69
C ALA A 114 -5.76 -6.75 13.64
N ILE A 115 -6.47 -5.64 13.44
CA ILE A 115 -5.90 -4.29 13.28
C ILE A 115 -6.76 -3.25 13.99
N GLN A 116 -6.18 -2.10 14.33
CA GLN A 116 -6.91 -1.00 14.98
C GLN A 116 -7.42 0.06 13.99
N GLY A 117 -6.85 0.13 12.83
CA GLY A 117 -7.23 1.10 11.81
C GLY A 117 -6.54 0.83 10.49
N ILE A 118 -7.04 1.49 9.45
CA ILE A 118 -6.47 1.41 8.10
C ILE A 118 -6.08 2.78 7.58
N VAL A 119 -5.07 2.78 6.72
CA VAL A 119 -4.75 3.93 5.87
C VAL A 119 -4.71 3.47 4.42
N THR A 120 -5.54 4.07 3.58
CA THR A 120 -5.50 3.84 2.14
C THR A 120 -4.78 4.99 1.45
N VAL A 121 -3.90 4.66 0.53
CA VAL A 121 -3.08 5.63 -0.20
C VAL A 121 -3.29 5.41 -1.69
N GLY A 122 -3.93 6.35 -2.38
CA GLY A 122 -4.18 6.22 -3.81
C GLY A 122 -4.96 4.94 -4.16
N GLY A 123 -6.16 4.78 -3.60
CA GLY A 123 -7.02 3.60 -3.80
C GLY A 123 -8.44 3.97 -4.18
N GLY A 124 -9.28 2.95 -4.36
CA GLY A 124 -10.70 3.06 -4.69
C GLY A 124 -11.52 1.89 -4.15
N ILE A 125 -12.83 2.02 -4.11
CA ILE A 125 -13.77 0.91 -3.81
C ILE A 125 -13.88 -0.08 -4.98
N LYS A 126 -13.49 0.39 -6.17
CA LYS A 126 -13.23 -0.36 -7.41
C LYS A 126 -11.98 0.24 -8.03
N MET A 127 -11.19 -0.57 -8.68
CA MET A 127 -9.93 -0.11 -9.30
C MET A 127 -9.79 -0.66 -10.71
N PRO A 128 -10.68 -0.24 -11.65
CA PRO A 128 -10.66 -0.74 -13.01
C PRO A 128 -9.35 -0.41 -13.71
N VAL A 129 -8.80 -1.38 -14.40
CA VAL A 129 -7.56 -1.26 -15.18
C VAL A 129 -7.90 -1.24 -16.67
N ASN A 130 -7.27 -0.33 -17.40
CA ASN A 130 -7.47 -0.29 -18.86
C ASN A 130 -7.01 -1.62 -19.48
N PRO A 131 -7.90 -2.37 -20.17
CA PRO A 131 -7.57 -3.67 -20.74
C PRO A 131 -6.36 -3.65 -21.69
N SER A 132 -6.09 -2.55 -22.39
CA SER A 132 -4.95 -2.44 -23.30
C SER A 132 -3.60 -2.54 -22.59
N ILE A 133 -3.52 -2.24 -21.28
CA ILE A 133 -2.26 -2.32 -20.54
C ILE A 133 -1.76 -3.76 -20.43
N PHE A 134 -2.66 -4.74 -20.33
CA PHE A 134 -2.27 -6.15 -20.22
C PHE A 134 -1.58 -6.67 -21.47
N GLU A 135 -2.08 -6.27 -22.66
CA GLU A 135 -1.44 -6.64 -23.92
C GLU A 135 -0.15 -5.82 -24.13
N PHE A 136 -0.17 -4.54 -23.76
CA PHE A 136 1.00 -3.67 -23.91
C PHE A 136 2.16 -4.13 -23.02
N LEU A 137 1.89 -4.58 -21.80
CA LEU A 137 2.91 -5.19 -20.92
C LEU A 137 3.54 -6.46 -21.49
N LYS A 138 2.81 -7.24 -22.32
CA LYS A 138 3.35 -8.43 -22.98
C LYS A 138 4.21 -8.09 -24.18
N THR A 139 3.77 -7.13 -24.98
CA THR A 139 4.39 -6.81 -26.29
C THR A 139 5.50 -5.76 -26.16
N ASN A 140 5.36 -4.81 -25.26
CA ASN A 140 6.26 -3.66 -25.07
C ASN A 140 6.47 -3.38 -23.57
N PRO A 141 7.11 -4.30 -22.82
CA PRO A 141 7.22 -4.19 -21.35
C PRO A 141 7.91 -2.91 -20.90
N ASP A 142 9.03 -2.54 -21.50
CA ASP A 142 9.80 -1.35 -21.09
C ASP A 142 9.00 -0.06 -21.26
N GLU A 143 8.36 0.13 -22.43
CA GLU A 143 7.53 1.30 -22.70
C GLU A 143 6.30 1.33 -21.79
N SER A 144 5.73 0.18 -21.45
CA SER A 144 4.60 0.06 -20.52
C SER A 144 5.00 0.49 -19.13
N ILE A 145 6.16 0.06 -18.65
CA ILE A 145 6.73 0.44 -17.35
C ILE A 145 6.98 1.95 -17.30
N GLU A 146 7.58 2.52 -18.34
CA GLU A 146 7.77 3.97 -18.42
C GLU A 146 6.44 4.74 -18.38
N LEU A 147 5.43 4.25 -19.09
CA LEU A 147 4.11 4.87 -19.10
C LEU A 147 3.43 4.81 -17.72
N ILE A 148 3.47 3.66 -17.06
CA ILE A 148 2.96 3.49 -15.69
C ILE A 148 3.65 4.48 -14.76
N CYS A 149 4.98 4.53 -14.75
CA CYS A 149 5.74 5.45 -13.91
C CYS A 149 5.44 6.93 -14.22
N LYS A 150 5.26 7.28 -15.49
CA LYS A 150 4.93 8.63 -15.92
C LYS A 150 3.58 9.11 -15.38
N PHE A 151 2.59 8.22 -15.25
CA PHE A 151 1.30 8.56 -14.67
C PHE A 151 1.27 8.46 -13.14
N SER A 152 2.25 7.76 -12.54
CA SER A 152 2.34 7.58 -11.09
C SER A 152 2.79 8.83 -10.34
N VAL A 153 3.43 9.80 -10.98
CA VAL A 153 3.93 11.02 -10.32
C VAL A 153 3.33 12.29 -10.92
N ALA A 154 3.19 13.31 -10.10
CA ALA A 154 2.81 14.65 -10.55
C ALA A 154 3.82 15.15 -11.60
N LYS A 155 3.33 15.95 -12.57
CA LYS A 155 4.14 16.38 -13.71
C LYS A 155 5.44 17.08 -13.27
N GLU A 156 5.36 17.90 -12.25
CA GLU A 156 6.50 18.69 -11.71
C GLU A 156 7.57 17.80 -11.05
N ASN A 157 7.21 16.60 -10.59
CA ASN A 157 8.08 15.69 -9.86
C ASN A 157 8.77 14.65 -10.76
N ARG A 158 8.43 14.58 -12.06
CA ARG A 158 8.92 13.54 -12.99
C ARG A 158 10.42 13.54 -13.14
N GLU A 159 11.05 14.69 -13.26
CA GLU A 159 12.51 14.79 -13.39
C GLU A 159 13.22 14.08 -12.23
N LYS A 160 12.68 14.19 -11.03
CA LYS A 160 13.25 13.61 -9.83
C LYS A 160 12.97 12.11 -9.68
N PHE A 161 11.76 11.66 -10.02
CA PHE A 161 11.30 10.33 -9.63
C PHE A 161 11.21 9.32 -10.78
N MET A 162 11.19 9.74 -12.06
CA MET A 162 11.01 8.80 -13.17
C MET A 162 12.08 7.71 -13.22
N VAL A 163 13.35 8.10 -13.22
CA VAL A 163 14.46 7.13 -13.37
C VAL A 163 14.46 6.08 -12.24
N PRO A 164 14.39 6.46 -10.94
CA PRO A 164 14.35 5.47 -9.87
C PRO A 164 13.08 4.61 -9.89
N LEU A 165 11.92 5.15 -10.26
CA LEU A 165 10.68 4.38 -10.35
C LEU A 165 10.71 3.35 -11.49
N VAL A 166 11.15 3.75 -12.68
CA VAL A 166 11.31 2.83 -13.82
C VAL A 166 12.28 1.71 -13.46
N LYS A 167 13.43 2.06 -12.84
CA LYS A 167 14.40 1.07 -12.40
C LYS A 167 13.83 0.10 -11.36
N SER A 168 13.03 0.59 -10.43
CA SER A 168 12.39 -0.25 -9.41
C SER A 168 11.36 -1.17 -10.03
N LEU A 169 10.40 -0.62 -10.81
CA LEU A 169 9.32 -1.40 -11.40
C LEU A 169 9.83 -2.46 -12.39
N ALA A 170 10.92 -2.17 -13.12
CA ALA A 170 11.57 -3.11 -14.04
C ALA A 170 12.24 -4.32 -13.34
N GLN A 171 12.39 -4.31 -12.01
CA GLN A 171 12.86 -5.49 -11.26
C GLN A 171 11.75 -6.52 -11.04
N THR A 172 10.49 -6.09 -11.15
CA THR A 172 9.35 -6.99 -10.96
C THR A 172 9.10 -7.81 -12.22
N ARG A 173 8.88 -9.10 -12.05
CA ARG A 173 8.50 -9.97 -13.16
C ARG A 173 7.18 -9.51 -13.78
N ILE A 174 7.08 -9.56 -15.09
CA ILE A 174 5.89 -9.11 -15.83
C ILE A 174 4.64 -9.91 -15.46
N ASP A 175 4.77 -11.22 -15.24
CA ASP A 175 3.66 -12.08 -14.82
C ASP A 175 3.11 -11.68 -13.44
N VAL A 176 3.98 -11.28 -12.50
CA VAL A 176 3.58 -10.77 -11.18
C VAL A 176 2.86 -9.43 -11.32
N LEU A 177 3.42 -8.48 -12.07
CA LEU A 177 2.79 -7.19 -12.32
C LEU A 177 1.41 -7.34 -13.00
N GLN A 178 1.28 -8.27 -13.95
CA GLN A 178 -0.01 -8.57 -14.58
C GLN A 178 -1.02 -9.20 -13.59
N GLY A 179 -0.55 -10.06 -12.69
CA GLY A 179 -1.35 -10.60 -11.59
C GLY A 179 -1.91 -9.50 -10.70
N ASP A 180 -1.06 -8.56 -10.28
CA ASP A 180 -1.45 -7.40 -9.48
C ASP A 180 -2.51 -6.54 -10.15
N LEU A 181 -2.28 -6.19 -11.41
CA LEU A 181 -3.25 -5.40 -12.18
C LEU A 181 -4.57 -6.15 -12.35
N SER A 182 -4.52 -7.47 -12.56
CA SER A 182 -5.71 -8.32 -12.60
C SER A 182 -6.45 -8.35 -11.26
N ALA A 183 -5.70 -8.38 -10.14
CA ALA A 183 -6.28 -8.31 -8.81
C ALA A 183 -6.99 -6.97 -8.57
N CYS A 184 -6.38 -5.86 -9.02
CA CYS A 184 -7.01 -4.54 -8.96
C CYS A 184 -8.27 -4.48 -9.84
N ASP A 185 -8.21 -4.95 -11.09
CA ASP A 185 -9.33 -4.89 -12.04
C ASP A 185 -10.56 -5.67 -11.56
N LYS A 186 -10.35 -6.80 -10.89
CA LYS A 186 -11.42 -7.62 -10.30
C LYS A 186 -11.96 -7.08 -8.98
N PHE A 187 -11.26 -6.13 -8.36
CA PHE A 187 -11.62 -5.63 -7.03
C PHE A 187 -12.86 -4.75 -7.07
N ASP A 188 -13.89 -5.17 -6.34
CA ASP A 188 -15.14 -4.43 -6.15
C ASP A 188 -15.74 -4.75 -4.78
N ILE A 189 -15.69 -3.78 -3.87
CA ILE A 189 -16.28 -3.87 -2.52
C ILE A 189 -17.44 -2.91 -2.31
N SER A 190 -18.06 -2.43 -3.39
CA SER A 190 -19.11 -1.42 -3.33
C SER A 190 -20.27 -1.80 -2.41
N GLN A 191 -20.58 -3.09 -2.33
CA GLN A 191 -21.67 -3.62 -1.50
C GLN A 191 -21.22 -3.95 -0.07
N GLU A 192 -19.92 -3.85 0.22
CA GLU A 192 -19.35 -4.28 1.48
C GLU A 192 -18.79 -3.14 2.34
N MET A 193 -18.74 -1.92 1.80
CA MET A 193 -18.16 -0.75 2.48
C MET A 193 -18.74 -0.50 3.88
N SER A 194 -20.03 -0.74 4.06
CA SER A 194 -20.72 -0.60 5.36
C SER A 194 -20.23 -1.56 6.45
N LYS A 195 -19.50 -2.62 6.08
CA LYS A 195 -18.89 -3.56 7.04
C LYS A 195 -17.62 -2.99 7.68
N ILE A 196 -17.02 -1.94 7.11
CA ILE A 196 -15.82 -1.31 7.65
C ILE A 196 -16.20 -0.41 8.80
N SER A 197 -15.94 -0.85 10.03
CA SER A 197 -16.20 -0.12 11.26
C SER A 197 -14.95 0.46 11.91
N LEU A 198 -13.77 0.14 11.35
CA LEU A 198 -12.49 0.62 11.84
C LEU A 198 -12.28 2.10 11.50
N LYS A 199 -11.49 2.79 12.33
CA LYS A 199 -11.00 4.13 11.97
C LYS A 199 -10.19 4.06 10.67
N ALA A 200 -10.44 5.00 9.77
CA ALA A 200 -9.79 5.05 8.46
C ALA A 200 -9.23 6.44 8.16
N LEU A 201 -8.01 6.48 7.63
CA LEU A 201 -7.43 7.66 7.01
C LEU A 201 -7.24 7.36 5.51
N ILE A 202 -7.74 8.24 4.67
CA ILE A 202 -7.62 8.14 3.23
C ILE A 202 -6.67 9.24 2.76
N ILE A 203 -5.53 8.87 2.18
CA ILE A 203 -4.54 9.81 1.66
C ILE A 203 -4.49 9.69 0.14
N CYS A 204 -4.46 10.83 -0.55
CA CYS A 204 -4.31 10.86 -1.99
C CYS A 204 -3.51 12.10 -2.40
N GLY A 205 -2.67 11.98 -3.43
CA GLY A 205 -2.11 13.14 -4.09
C GLY A 205 -3.19 13.87 -4.90
N ALA A 206 -3.22 15.18 -4.84
CA ALA A 206 -4.22 15.98 -5.54
C ALA A 206 -4.12 15.85 -7.08
N GLU A 207 -2.96 15.43 -7.59
CA GLU A 207 -2.69 15.20 -9.02
C GLU A 207 -2.61 13.71 -9.39
N ASP A 208 -3.16 12.81 -8.57
CA ASP A 208 -3.17 11.37 -8.86
C ASP A 208 -4.02 11.09 -10.12
N LYS A 209 -3.38 10.52 -11.14
CA LYS A 209 -4.00 10.16 -12.43
C LYS A 209 -4.29 8.68 -12.58
N MET A 210 -3.76 7.85 -11.70
CA MET A 210 -3.99 6.41 -11.71
C MET A 210 -5.26 6.06 -10.94
N THR A 211 -5.37 6.58 -9.72
CA THR A 211 -6.57 6.53 -8.89
C THR A 211 -6.96 7.96 -8.51
N PRO A 212 -7.72 8.66 -9.37
CA PRO A 212 -8.06 10.06 -9.17
C PRO A 212 -8.64 10.35 -7.79
N PRO A 213 -8.47 11.57 -7.24
CA PRO A 213 -8.93 11.94 -5.89
C PRO A 213 -10.40 11.63 -5.61
N GLU A 214 -11.21 11.54 -6.67
CA GLU A 214 -12.61 11.14 -6.57
C GLU A 214 -12.78 9.73 -5.99
N PHE A 215 -11.89 8.78 -6.32
CA PHE A 215 -11.91 7.44 -5.74
C PHE A 215 -11.68 7.47 -4.23
N SER A 216 -10.74 8.31 -3.78
CA SER A 216 -10.47 8.52 -2.36
C SER A 216 -11.62 9.21 -1.63
N ARG A 217 -12.31 10.16 -2.28
CA ARG A 217 -13.54 10.77 -1.75
C ARG A 217 -14.63 9.72 -1.55
N GLN A 218 -14.88 8.89 -2.55
CA GLN A 218 -15.86 7.79 -2.44
C GLN A 218 -15.56 6.85 -1.28
N ILE A 219 -14.29 6.49 -1.04
CA ILE A 219 -13.93 5.68 0.14
C ILE A 219 -14.33 6.43 1.41
N SER A 220 -13.95 7.70 1.55
CA SER A 220 -14.18 8.47 2.77
C SER A 220 -15.66 8.72 3.07
N GLU A 221 -16.49 8.85 2.04
CA GLU A 221 -17.94 9.03 2.15
C GLU A 221 -18.67 7.76 2.58
N ASN A 222 -18.08 6.60 2.30
CA ASN A 222 -18.68 5.29 2.60
C ASN A 222 -18.18 4.65 3.90
N ILE A 223 -17.19 5.23 4.58
CA ILE A 223 -16.70 4.75 5.89
C ILE A 223 -17.01 5.79 6.96
N SER A 224 -17.83 5.43 7.92
CA SER A 224 -18.22 6.35 9.00
C SER A 224 -17.01 6.83 9.80
N GLY A 225 -16.86 8.13 9.92
CA GLY A 225 -15.74 8.77 10.66
C GLY A 225 -14.39 8.72 9.96
N ALA A 226 -14.34 8.30 8.70
CA ALA A 226 -13.12 8.34 7.91
C ALA A 226 -12.63 9.79 7.71
N LYS A 227 -11.31 9.96 7.66
CA LYS A 227 -10.66 11.23 7.39
C LYS A 227 -10.02 11.21 6.02
N LEU A 228 -10.33 12.19 5.18
CA LEU A 228 -9.69 12.40 3.88
C LEU A 228 -8.56 13.42 3.99
N CYS A 229 -7.41 13.11 3.45
CA CYS A 229 -6.24 13.98 3.35
C CYS A 229 -5.78 14.03 1.88
N LEU A 230 -6.07 15.13 1.20
CA LEU A 230 -5.52 15.41 -0.13
C LEU A 230 -4.24 16.22 0.02
N ILE A 231 -3.16 15.77 -0.64
CA ILE A 231 -1.84 16.39 -0.56
C ILE A 231 -1.52 17.03 -1.90
N GLU A 232 -1.37 18.35 -1.90
CA GLU A 232 -1.07 19.15 -3.09
C GLU A 232 0.33 18.87 -3.63
N GLY A 233 0.52 19.04 -4.94
CA GLY A 233 1.80 18.84 -5.63
C GLY A 233 2.29 17.40 -5.58
N ALA A 234 1.40 16.42 -5.49
CA ALA A 234 1.71 15.00 -5.51
C ALA A 234 0.75 14.23 -6.41
N GLY A 235 1.26 13.22 -7.07
CA GLY A 235 0.51 12.23 -7.83
C GLY A 235 0.24 10.97 -7.02
N HIS A 236 0.26 9.83 -7.70
CA HIS A 236 -0.02 8.52 -7.11
C HIS A 236 1.02 8.08 -6.07
N MET A 237 2.30 8.47 -6.25
CA MET A 237 3.40 8.15 -5.31
C MET A 237 3.52 9.20 -4.20
N VAL A 238 2.40 9.64 -3.63
CA VAL A 238 2.32 10.76 -2.66
C VAL A 238 3.25 10.58 -1.47
N MET A 239 3.48 9.36 -0.99
CA MET A 239 4.39 9.04 0.13
C MET A 239 5.86 9.28 -0.21
N MET A 240 6.21 9.30 -1.49
CA MET A 240 7.56 9.62 -1.99
C MET A 240 7.68 11.09 -2.39
N GLU A 241 6.62 11.65 -2.99
CA GLU A 241 6.61 13.00 -3.53
C GLU A 241 6.52 14.07 -2.44
N ARG A 242 5.70 13.81 -1.40
CA ARG A 242 5.46 14.71 -0.25
C ARG A 242 5.59 13.94 1.10
N PRO A 243 6.78 13.41 1.40
CA PRO A 243 6.96 12.52 2.54
C PRO A 243 6.73 13.19 3.90
N ARG A 244 6.95 14.49 4.03
CA ARG A 244 6.77 15.22 5.30
C ARG A 244 5.27 15.35 5.64
N GLU A 245 4.48 15.81 4.69
CA GLU A 245 3.03 15.96 4.81
C GLU A 245 2.36 14.60 5.03
N PHE A 246 2.82 13.60 4.29
CA PHE A 246 2.36 12.23 4.43
C PHE A 246 2.64 11.67 5.83
N ASN A 247 3.87 11.78 6.33
CA ASN A 247 4.25 11.28 7.65
C ASN A 247 3.52 12.03 8.78
N GLN A 248 3.26 13.33 8.61
CA GLN A 248 2.48 14.11 9.56
C GLN A 248 1.03 13.63 9.62
N ALA A 249 0.40 13.33 8.47
CA ALA A 249 -0.94 12.77 8.42
C ALA A 249 -1.02 11.41 9.14
N LEU A 250 -0.04 10.52 8.92
CA LEU A 250 0.06 9.24 9.60
C LEU A 250 0.18 9.40 11.12
N THR A 251 1.09 10.27 11.57
CA THR A 251 1.33 10.49 13.01
C THR A 251 0.08 11.06 13.68
N ASN A 252 -0.58 12.03 13.08
CA ASN A 252 -1.82 12.59 13.61
C ASN A 252 -2.94 11.55 13.70
N PHE A 253 -3.02 10.65 12.71
CA PHE A 253 -3.99 9.57 12.72
C PHE A 253 -3.70 8.55 13.83
N ALA A 254 -2.45 8.15 13.98
CA ALA A 254 -2.02 7.23 15.03
C ALA A 254 -2.37 7.77 16.42
N LEU A 255 -2.08 9.04 16.70
CA LEU A 255 -2.45 9.69 17.97
C LEU A 255 -3.98 9.71 18.18
N SER A 256 -4.78 9.88 17.13
CA SER A 256 -6.25 9.87 17.23
C SER A 256 -6.84 8.50 17.56
N ILE A 257 -6.11 7.42 17.25
CA ILE A 257 -6.51 6.05 17.59
C ILE A 257 -6.20 5.77 19.08
N SER A 258 -5.01 6.15 19.55
CA SER A 258 -4.57 5.90 20.92
C SER A 258 -5.41 6.59 21.99
N GLN A 259 -6.08 7.71 21.68
CA GLN A 259 -6.91 8.48 22.64
C GLN A 259 -8.32 7.90 22.86
N THR A 260 -8.66 6.77 22.26
CA THR A 260 -10.03 6.22 22.31
C THR A 260 -10.11 4.91 23.12
N VAL A 261 -9.03 4.56 23.83
CA VAL A 261 -8.96 3.39 24.75
C VAL A 261 -9.20 3.83 26.18
#